data_1873cff1e15eb364323c2ca57935d677
#
_entry.id   1873cff1e15eb364323c2ca57935d677
#
_cell.length_a   1.000
_cell.length_b   1.000
_cell.length_c   1.000
_cell.angle_alpha   90.00
_cell.angle_beta   90.00
_cell.angle_gamma   90.00
#
_symmetry.space_group_name_H-M   'P 1'
#
loop_
_entity.id
_entity.type
_entity.pdbx_description
1 polymer ?
#
loop_
_entity_poly.entity_id
_entity_poly.type
_entity_poly.pdbx_seq_one_letter_code
_entity_poly.pdbx_strand_id
1 'polypeptide(L)'
;KNTNLWVEAVTPQKGVGEDKIEKPAEMEWTKVPTDKMVLRIQNSIKNKKEQYFNWLENEIINKDEPFILAVNASEIPNARQVTNMPLILRAISQFGDQYFTFSKENFEIIDQGYHFEDSVSKSSGTVINKNVIENEEYNFISGFLYSCADPLNRPENMGDDYILIHNPIAINKLPIGFLKLGRE
;
A
#
# COMPACT_ATOMS: atom_id res chain seq x y z
N LYS A 1 -20.29 22.65 9.29
CA LYS A 1 -19.30 23.19 8.33
C LYS A 1 -19.13 22.13 7.25
N ASN A 2 -19.27 22.50 5.98
CA ASN A 2 -18.85 21.62 4.90
C ASN A 2 -17.31 21.53 4.94
N THR A 3 -16.78 20.33 5.07
CA THR A 3 -15.35 20.07 5.00
C THR A 3 -15.09 19.39 3.67
N ASN A 4 -14.15 19.91 2.89
CA ASN A 4 -13.74 19.24 1.67
C ASN A 4 -12.93 17.98 2.03
N LEU A 5 -12.97 16.99 1.17
CA LEU A 5 -12.10 15.84 1.21
C LEU A 5 -11.26 15.83 -0.06
N TRP A 6 -9.97 15.72 0.10
CA TRP A 6 -9.04 15.60 -1.02
C TRP A 6 -8.69 14.13 -1.25
N VAL A 7 -8.74 13.71 -2.50
CA VAL A 7 -8.34 12.35 -2.90
C VAL A 7 -7.36 12.48 -4.05
N GLU A 8 -6.13 12.05 -3.81
CA GLU A 8 -5.11 11.97 -4.84
C GLU A 8 -4.92 10.53 -5.26
N ALA A 9 -5.06 10.26 -6.55
CA ALA A 9 -4.92 8.93 -7.11
C ALA A 9 -3.54 8.74 -7.75
N VAL A 10 -2.97 7.54 -7.55
CA VAL A 10 -1.72 7.13 -8.18
C VAL A 10 -1.76 5.67 -8.61
N THR A 11 -1.19 5.39 -9.77
CA THR A 11 -1.01 4.02 -10.28
C THR A 11 0.50 3.73 -10.40
N PRO A 12 1.11 3.10 -9.37
CA PRO A 12 2.52 2.72 -9.43
C PRO A 12 2.79 1.79 -10.61
N GLN A 13 3.86 2.05 -11.34
CA GLN A 13 4.26 1.31 -12.52
C GLN A 13 5.33 0.25 -12.20
N LYS A 14 5.57 -0.67 -13.13
CA LYS A 14 6.61 -1.71 -13.03
C LYS A 14 8.01 -1.19 -12.72
N GLY A 15 8.27 0.09 -12.94
CA GLY A 15 9.56 0.73 -12.74
C GLY A 15 10.54 0.55 -13.89
N VAL A 16 11.75 1.06 -13.67
CA VAL A 16 12.87 1.00 -14.62
C VAL A 16 14.16 0.59 -13.88
N GLY A 17 15.20 0.24 -14.65
CA GLY A 17 16.50 -0.16 -14.10
C GLY A 17 16.47 -1.50 -13.36
N GLU A 18 17.37 -1.68 -12.40
CA GLU A 18 17.58 -2.95 -11.68
C GLU A 18 16.40 -3.34 -10.79
N ASP A 19 15.65 -2.36 -10.27
CA ASP A 19 14.45 -2.58 -9.46
C ASP A 19 13.18 -2.72 -10.31
N LYS A 20 13.30 -2.82 -11.63
CA LYS A 20 12.17 -3.10 -12.52
C LYS A 20 11.57 -4.46 -12.20
N ILE A 21 10.24 -4.53 -12.25
CA ILE A 21 9.50 -5.77 -12.08
C ILE A 21 9.21 -6.32 -13.48
N GLU A 22 9.79 -7.46 -13.79
CA GLU A 22 9.54 -8.16 -15.04
C GLU A 22 8.23 -8.97 -14.94
N LYS A 23 7.50 -9.05 -16.04
CA LYS A 23 6.42 -10.03 -16.14
C LYS A 23 7.04 -11.42 -16.27
N PRO A 24 6.57 -12.43 -15.52
CA PRO A 24 7.01 -13.80 -15.72
C PRO A 24 6.78 -14.24 -17.17
N ALA A 25 7.67 -15.07 -17.71
CA ALA A 25 7.40 -15.74 -18.97
C ALA A 25 6.21 -16.71 -18.80
N GLU A 26 5.51 -16.99 -19.88
CA GLU A 26 4.42 -17.96 -19.86
C GLU A 26 4.92 -19.31 -19.35
N MET A 27 4.20 -19.90 -18.40
CA MET A 27 4.51 -21.20 -17.77
C MET A 27 5.81 -21.25 -16.95
N GLU A 28 6.39 -20.10 -16.59
CA GLU A 28 7.57 -20.03 -15.71
C GLU A 28 7.16 -19.80 -14.25
N TRP A 29 7.66 -20.67 -13.36
CA TRP A 29 7.48 -20.51 -11.91
C TRP A 29 8.54 -19.53 -11.39
N THR A 30 8.12 -18.36 -11.00
CA THR A 30 9.01 -17.34 -10.43
C THR A 30 8.55 -16.93 -9.04
N LYS A 31 9.51 -16.60 -8.18
CA LYS A 31 9.19 -16.00 -6.88
C LYS A 31 8.56 -14.61 -7.12
N VAL A 32 7.42 -14.36 -6.48
CA VAL A 32 6.79 -13.02 -6.51
C VAL A 32 7.76 -12.00 -5.92
N PRO A 33 8.14 -10.95 -6.65
CA PRO A 33 9.15 -9.97 -6.21
C PRO A 33 8.55 -8.91 -5.29
N THR A 34 8.04 -9.34 -4.12
CA THR A 34 7.27 -8.51 -3.18
C THR A 34 8.03 -7.24 -2.77
N ASP A 35 9.33 -7.32 -2.50
CA ASP A 35 10.15 -6.16 -2.11
C ASP A 35 10.17 -5.09 -3.21
N LYS A 36 10.35 -5.50 -4.46
CA LYS A 36 10.29 -4.56 -5.60
C LYS A 36 8.92 -3.92 -5.75
N MET A 37 7.83 -4.68 -5.48
CA MET A 37 6.47 -4.14 -5.51
C MET A 37 6.26 -3.12 -4.39
N VAL A 38 6.70 -3.42 -3.17
CA VAL A 38 6.69 -2.51 -2.03
C VAL A 38 7.42 -1.22 -2.37
N LEU A 39 8.63 -1.30 -2.94
CA LEU A 39 9.40 -0.14 -3.40
C LEU A 39 8.64 0.73 -4.40
N ARG A 40 7.83 0.14 -5.31
CA ARG A 40 7.01 0.92 -6.28
C ARG A 40 5.96 1.76 -5.56
N ILE A 41 5.26 1.16 -4.59
CA ILE A 41 4.25 1.86 -3.80
C ILE A 41 4.90 2.97 -2.96
N GLN A 42 5.98 2.67 -2.26
CA GLN A 42 6.68 3.64 -1.42
C GLN A 42 7.22 4.84 -2.21
N ASN A 43 7.79 4.60 -3.39
CA ASN A 43 8.22 5.68 -4.27
C ASN A 43 7.05 6.58 -4.68
N SER A 44 5.88 5.99 -4.95
CA SER A 44 4.68 6.76 -5.28
C SER A 44 4.19 7.59 -4.09
N ILE A 45 4.18 7.02 -2.87
CA ILE A 45 3.81 7.73 -1.63
C ILE A 45 4.76 8.92 -1.41
N LYS A 46 6.07 8.70 -1.55
CA LYS A 46 7.07 9.76 -1.42
C LYS A 46 6.86 10.90 -2.42
N ASN A 47 6.64 10.59 -3.70
CA ASN A 47 6.39 11.60 -4.73
C ASN A 47 5.12 12.39 -4.43
N LYS A 48 4.06 11.72 -3.92
CA LYS A 48 2.81 12.38 -3.56
C LYS A 48 2.93 13.23 -2.29
N LYS A 49 3.82 12.89 -1.37
CA LYS A 49 4.19 13.77 -0.25
C LYS A 49 4.78 15.08 -0.77
N GLU A 50 5.76 15.03 -1.67
CA GLU A 50 6.37 16.23 -2.26
C GLU A 50 5.31 17.09 -2.99
N GLN A 51 4.42 16.45 -3.73
CA GLN A 51 3.33 17.12 -4.45
C GLN A 51 2.32 17.76 -3.48
N TYR A 52 1.95 17.08 -2.37
CA TYR A 52 1.05 17.62 -1.34
C TYR A 52 1.59 18.93 -0.77
N PHE A 53 2.87 18.98 -0.38
CA PHE A 53 3.47 20.19 0.19
C PHE A 53 3.55 21.31 -0.83
N ASN A 54 3.81 21.00 -2.12
CA ASN A 54 3.75 22.01 -3.18
C ASN A 54 2.33 22.57 -3.35
N TRP A 55 1.29 21.75 -3.27
CA TRP A 55 -0.10 22.20 -3.34
C TRP A 55 -0.49 23.06 -2.12
N LEU A 56 0.02 22.71 -0.94
CA LEU A 56 -0.20 23.48 0.28
C LEU A 56 0.45 24.88 0.18
N GLU A 57 1.69 24.96 -0.30
CA GLU A 57 2.41 26.21 -0.53
C GLU A 57 1.71 27.11 -1.57
N ASN A 58 1.07 26.52 -2.57
CA ASN A 58 0.32 27.24 -3.61
C ASN A 58 -1.17 27.44 -3.27
N GLU A 59 -1.57 27.19 -2.02
CA GLU A 59 -2.95 27.39 -1.54
C GLU A 59 -4.02 26.62 -2.34
N ILE A 60 -3.63 25.50 -2.99
CA ILE A 60 -4.55 24.65 -3.76
C ILE A 60 -5.37 23.79 -2.79
N ILE A 61 -4.73 23.30 -1.71
CA ILE A 61 -5.34 22.50 -0.66
C ILE A 61 -5.17 23.16 0.69
N ASN A 62 -5.99 22.75 1.67
CA ASN A 62 -5.91 23.27 3.04
C ASN A 62 -5.45 22.15 3.97
N LYS A 63 -4.47 22.46 4.84
CA LYS A 63 -3.94 21.54 5.85
C LYS A 63 -4.97 21.00 6.85
N ASP A 64 -6.09 21.74 7.03
CA ASP A 64 -7.15 21.37 7.97
C ASP A 64 -8.23 20.48 7.32
N GLU A 65 -8.00 20.02 6.09
CA GLU A 65 -8.91 19.16 5.34
C GLU A 65 -8.33 17.74 5.22
N PRO A 66 -9.17 16.70 5.36
CA PRO A 66 -8.72 15.31 5.18
C PRO A 66 -8.14 15.05 3.78
N PHE A 67 -7.07 14.27 3.74
CA PHE A 67 -6.39 13.88 2.50
C PHE A 67 -6.26 12.36 2.40
N ILE A 68 -6.83 11.76 1.37
CA ILE A 68 -6.71 10.33 1.06
C ILE A 68 -5.74 10.13 -0.10
N LEU A 69 -4.79 9.23 0.07
CA LEU A 69 -3.96 8.74 -1.02
C LEU A 69 -4.54 7.43 -1.58
N ALA A 70 -5.11 7.50 -2.78
CA ALA A 70 -5.66 6.35 -3.48
C ALA A 70 -4.57 5.70 -4.36
N VAL A 71 -4.24 4.44 -4.06
CA VAL A 71 -3.19 3.67 -4.74
C VAL A 71 -3.82 2.50 -5.49
N ASN A 72 -3.77 2.53 -6.81
CA ASN A 72 -4.17 1.38 -7.64
C ASN A 72 -2.92 0.64 -8.14
N ALA A 73 -2.69 -0.57 -7.63
CA ALA A 73 -1.53 -1.38 -7.97
C ALA A 73 -1.72 -2.29 -9.20
N SER A 74 -2.76 -2.07 -10.01
CA SER A 74 -3.05 -2.92 -11.19
C SER A 74 -1.92 -2.99 -12.21
N GLU A 75 -1.12 -1.93 -12.33
CA GLU A 75 0.02 -1.83 -13.26
C GLU A 75 1.33 -2.40 -12.69
N ILE A 76 1.33 -2.83 -11.43
CA ILE A 76 2.46 -3.57 -10.85
C ILE A 76 2.30 -5.04 -11.24
N PRO A 77 3.23 -5.64 -12.01
CA PRO A 77 3.16 -7.05 -12.34
C PRO A 77 3.04 -7.92 -11.08
N ASN A 78 2.13 -8.89 -11.10
CA ASN A 78 1.86 -9.85 -10.02
C ASN A 78 1.27 -9.25 -8.72
N ALA A 79 0.92 -7.96 -8.65
CA ALA A 79 0.37 -7.35 -7.42
C ALA A 79 -0.89 -8.09 -6.89
N ARG A 80 -1.71 -8.66 -7.77
CA ARG A 80 -2.89 -9.45 -7.42
C ARG A 80 -2.58 -10.81 -6.82
N GLN A 81 -1.38 -11.33 -7.02
CA GLN A 81 -0.97 -12.64 -6.51
C GLN A 81 -0.57 -12.57 -5.02
N VAL A 82 -0.42 -11.36 -4.48
CA VAL A 82 -0.17 -11.13 -3.05
C VAL A 82 -1.51 -11.16 -2.32
N THR A 83 -1.98 -12.33 -1.94
CA THR A 83 -3.34 -12.55 -1.42
C THR A 83 -3.43 -12.66 0.09
N ASN A 84 -2.36 -13.07 0.77
CA ASN A 84 -2.34 -13.27 2.22
C ASN A 84 -2.37 -11.95 3.01
N MET A 85 -1.86 -10.87 2.42
CA MET A 85 -1.91 -9.51 2.97
C MET A 85 -1.93 -8.50 1.82
N PRO A 86 -2.79 -7.47 1.86
CA PRO A 86 -2.76 -6.41 0.86
C PRO A 86 -1.36 -5.78 0.75
N LEU A 87 -0.87 -5.64 -0.48
CA LEU A 87 0.49 -5.15 -0.74
C LEU A 87 0.73 -3.74 -0.15
N ILE A 88 -0.31 -2.92 -0.07
CA ILE A 88 -0.24 -1.61 0.56
C ILE A 88 0.15 -1.70 2.03
N LEU A 89 -0.38 -2.67 2.80
CA LEU A 89 -0.01 -2.85 4.21
C LEU A 89 1.48 -3.17 4.35
N ARG A 90 2.03 -3.99 3.46
CA ARG A 90 3.47 -4.26 3.44
C ARG A 90 4.30 -3.02 3.11
N ALA A 91 3.73 -2.08 2.36
CA ALA A 91 4.42 -0.86 1.95
C ALA A 91 4.37 0.27 3.00
N ILE A 92 3.33 0.32 3.83
CA ILE A 92 3.14 1.43 4.78
C ILE A 92 3.36 1.05 6.24
N SER A 93 3.52 -0.26 6.53
CA SER A 93 3.72 -0.78 7.88
C SER A 93 4.89 -1.76 7.92
N GLN A 94 5.24 -2.22 9.12
CA GLN A 94 6.32 -3.16 9.34
C GLN A 94 5.92 -4.64 9.15
N PHE A 95 4.72 -4.92 8.65
CA PHE A 95 4.31 -6.30 8.40
C PHE A 95 5.08 -6.91 7.22
N GLY A 96 5.65 -8.09 7.48
CA GLY A 96 6.31 -8.95 6.49
C GLY A 96 5.46 -10.18 6.13
N ASP A 97 6.13 -11.29 5.87
CA ASP A 97 5.47 -12.55 5.50
C ASP A 97 4.76 -13.21 6.69
N GLN A 98 3.63 -13.86 6.41
CA GLN A 98 2.97 -14.73 7.38
C GLN A 98 3.78 -16.00 7.59
N TYR A 99 3.88 -16.46 8.84
CA TYR A 99 4.49 -17.73 9.18
C TYR A 99 3.50 -18.64 9.89
N PHE A 100 3.74 -19.95 9.75
CA PHE A 100 3.04 -21.01 10.45
C PHE A 100 4.06 -21.99 10.99
N THR A 101 3.95 -22.35 12.26
CA THR A 101 4.76 -23.39 12.90
C THR A 101 3.89 -24.62 13.10
N PHE A 102 4.36 -25.76 12.64
CA PHE A 102 3.64 -27.01 12.74
C PHE A 102 4.29 -27.94 13.79
N SER A 103 3.46 -28.65 14.53
CA SER A 103 3.93 -29.79 15.35
C SER A 103 4.52 -30.87 14.44
N LYS A 104 5.67 -31.42 14.81
CA LYS A 104 6.29 -32.55 14.08
C LYS A 104 5.55 -33.87 14.25
N GLU A 105 4.71 -33.97 15.30
CA GLU A 105 4.03 -35.22 15.67
C GLU A 105 2.73 -35.41 14.91
N ASN A 106 1.93 -34.34 14.76
CA ASN A 106 0.58 -34.42 14.20
C ASN A 106 0.28 -33.39 13.10
N PHE A 107 1.28 -32.58 12.71
CA PHE A 107 1.15 -31.52 11.70
C PHE A 107 0.10 -30.45 12.02
N GLU A 108 -0.33 -30.33 13.28
CA GLU A 108 -1.20 -29.23 13.68
C GLU A 108 -0.43 -27.91 13.77
N ILE A 109 -1.12 -26.82 13.49
CA ILE A 109 -0.56 -25.47 13.65
C ILE A 109 -0.47 -25.19 15.16
N ILE A 110 0.75 -24.98 15.65
CA ILE A 110 1.04 -24.66 17.05
C ILE A 110 1.36 -23.21 17.29
N ASP A 111 1.72 -22.48 16.22
CA ASP A 111 1.96 -21.02 16.25
C ASP A 111 1.77 -20.44 14.86
N GLN A 112 1.33 -19.18 14.80
CA GLN A 112 1.20 -18.42 13.56
C GLN A 112 1.30 -16.93 13.83
N GLY A 113 1.79 -16.18 12.85
CA GLY A 113 1.92 -14.72 12.97
C GLY A 113 2.49 -14.11 11.69
N TYR A 114 3.03 -12.91 11.84
CA TYR A 114 3.69 -12.19 10.77
C TYR A 114 5.11 -11.85 11.21
N HIS A 115 6.06 -11.97 10.29
CA HIS A 115 7.39 -11.42 10.50
C HIS A 115 7.31 -9.88 10.52
N PHE A 116 8.14 -9.25 11.33
CA PHE A 116 8.30 -7.80 11.31
C PHE A 116 9.50 -7.44 10.46
N GLU A 117 9.29 -6.52 9.52
CA GLU A 117 10.30 -6.04 8.59
C GLU A 117 10.26 -4.52 8.55
N ASP A 118 11.25 -3.87 9.16
CA ASP A 118 11.30 -2.40 9.29
C ASP A 118 11.59 -1.72 7.96
N SER A 119 12.20 -2.43 7.02
CA SER A 119 12.75 -1.82 5.81
C SER A 119 12.73 -2.78 4.62
N VAL A 120 12.89 -2.21 3.45
CA VAL A 120 13.13 -2.91 2.19
C VAL A 120 14.36 -2.32 1.50
N SER A 121 15.17 -3.14 0.84
CA SER A 121 16.38 -2.71 0.17
C SER A 121 16.21 -2.62 -1.33
N LYS A 122 16.69 -1.54 -1.93
CA LYS A 122 16.87 -1.43 -3.38
C LYS A 122 18.01 -2.32 -3.85
N SER A 123 18.06 -2.67 -5.13
CA SER A 123 19.17 -3.38 -5.76
C SER A 123 20.51 -2.62 -5.60
N SER A 124 20.48 -1.30 -5.49
CA SER A 124 21.63 -0.44 -5.19
C SER A 124 22.15 -0.55 -3.75
N GLY A 125 21.51 -1.31 -2.87
CA GLY A 125 21.81 -1.40 -1.43
C GLY A 125 21.20 -0.28 -0.58
N THR A 126 20.45 0.66 -1.17
CA THR A 126 19.76 1.71 -0.40
C THR A 126 18.61 1.10 0.38
N VAL A 127 18.63 1.30 1.71
CA VAL A 127 17.57 0.84 2.63
C VAL A 127 16.47 1.89 2.71
N ILE A 128 15.21 1.44 2.58
CA ILE A 128 14.00 2.27 2.67
C ILE A 128 13.16 1.76 3.84
N ASN A 129 12.86 2.65 4.78
CA ASN A 129 11.99 2.33 5.91
C ASN A 129 10.53 2.14 5.44
N LYS A 130 9.87 1.08 5.91
CA LYS A 130 8.49 0.72 5.55
C LYS A 130 7.44 1.42 6.42
N ASN A 131 7.84 1.93 7.58
CA ASN A 131 6.90 2.48 8.56
C ASN A 131 6.39 3.88 8.19
N VAL A 132 5.42 3.94 7.29
CA VAL A 132 4.78 5.20 6.84
C VAL A 132 3.69 5.63 7.84
N ILE A 133 2.88 4.67 8.33
CA ILE A 133 1.70 4.97 9.18
C ILE A 133 2.04 5.37 10.63
N GLU A 134 3.30 5.26 11.05
CA GLU A 134 3.78 5.74 12.35
C GLU A 134 4.81 6.88 12.19
N ASN A 135 5.08 7.30 10.96
CA ASN A 135 6.02 8.36 10.67
C ASN A 135 5.30 9.70 10.54
N GLU A 136 5.60 10.64 11.46
CA GLU A 136 4.99 11.97 11.51
C GLU A 136 5.10 12.76 10.19
N GLU A 137 6.09 12.46 9.36
CA GLU A 137 6.22 13.08 8.03
C GLU A 137 5.04 12.78 7.08
N TYR A 138 4.22 11.78 7.41
CA TYR A 138 3.04 11.35 6.64
C TYR A 138 1.72 11.56 7.40
N ASN A 139 1.73 12.30 8.52
CA ASN A 139 0.54 12.56 9.32
C ASN A 139 -0.52 13.42 8.61
N PHE A 140 -0.18 14.04 7.49
CA PHE A 140 -1.13 14.75 6.63
C PHE A 140 -2.06 13.80 5.86
N ILE A 141 -1.65 12.52 5.65
CA ILE A 141 -2.48 11.52 4.99
C ILE A 141 -3.49 10.97 6.00
N SER A 142 -4.78 11.16 5.73
CA SER A 142 -5.87 10.67 6.57
C SER A 142 -6.13 9.18 6.42
N GLY A 143 -5.84 8.63 5.24
CA GLY A 143 -5.96 7.21 4.94
C GLY A 143 -5.43 6.85 3.57
N PHE A 144 -5.23 5.55 3.38
CA PHE A 144 -4.79 4.95 2.12
C PHE A 144 -5.92 4.12 1.53
N LEU A 145 -6.43 4.52 0.39
CA LEU A 145 -7.39 3.73 -0.38
C LEU A 145 -6.63 2.86 -1.39
N TYR A 146 -6.77 1.54 -1.30
CA TYR A 146 -5.99 0.62 -2.11
C TYR A 146 -6.85 -0.30 -2.95
N SER A 147 -6.47 -0.50 -4.20
CA SER A 147 -7.07 -1.47 -5.13
C SER A 147 -6.00 -2.08 -6.05
N CYS A 148 -6.32 -3.25 -6.62
CA CYS A 148 -5.61 -3.86 -7.74
C CYS A 148 -6.55 -4.07 -8.95
N ALA A 149 -7.74 -3.49 -8.94
CA ALA A 149 -8.70 -3.66 -10.03
C ALA A 149 -8.27 -2.91 -11.30
N ASP A 150 -8.54 -3.50 -12.44
CA ASP A 150 -8.43 -2.91 -13.75
C ASP A 150 -9.71 -3.20 -14.56
N PRO A 151 -9.90 -2.59 -15.73
CA PRO A 151 -11.13 -2.76 -16.54
C PRO A 151 -11.46 -4.20 -16.90
N LEU A 152 -10.45 -5.09 -16.97
CA LEU A 152 -10.63 -6.50 -17.34
C LEU A 152 -10.91 -7.40 -16.12
N ASN A 153 -10.52 -6.95 -14.94
CA ASN A 153 -10.53 -7.75 -13.70
C ASN A 153 -11.22 -7.01 -12.54
N ARG A 154 -12.23 -6.22 -12.84
CA ARG A 154 -13.06 -5.60 -11.80
C ARG A 154 -13.99 -6.65 -11.17
N PRO A 155 -14.28 -6.57 -9.87
CA PRO A 155 -15.29 -7.42 -9.25
C PRO A 155 -16.68 -7.08 -9.75
N GLU A 156 -17.63 -8.01 -9.56
CA GLU A 156 -19.03 -7.81 -9.91
C GLU A 156 -19.68 -6.74 -9.03
N ASN A 157 -19.35 -6.76 -7.73
CA ASN A 157 -19.91 -5.81 -6.78
C ASN A 157 -18.94 -4.65 -6.53
N MET A 158 -19.45 -3.44 -6.52
CA MET A 158 -18.69 -2.26 -6.14
C MET A 158 -18.26 -2.37 -4.67
N GLY A 159 -16.97 -2.23 -4.40
CA GLY A 159 -16.41 -2.29 -3.05
C GLY A 159 -15.60 -3.54 -2.76
N ASP A 160 -15.79 -4.62 -3.50
CA ASP A 160 -15.02 -5.86 -3.27
C ASP A 160 -13.54 -5.73 -3.69
N ASP A 161 -13.19 -4.67 -4.43
CA ASP A 161 -11.88 -4.43 -5.03
C ASP A 161 -11.01 -3.43 -4.27
N TYR A 162 -11.53 -2.78 -3.23
CA TYR A 162 -10.74 -1.80 -2.50
C TYR A 162 -10.86 -1.92 -0.98
N ILE A 163 -9.80 -1.45 -0.32
CA ILE A 163 -9.74 -1.31 1.14
C ILE A 163 -9.32 0.13 1.48
N LEU A 164 -9.87 0.66 2.56
CA LEU A 164 -9.40 1.89 3.19
C LEU A 164 -8.64 1.55 4.46
N ILE A 165 -7.42 2.02 4.55
CA ILE A 165 -6.58 1.90 5.74
C ILE A 165 -6.46 3.27 6.36
N HIS A 166 -7.00 3.44 7.56
CA HIS A 166 -6.90 4.68 8.30
C HIS A 166 -5.47 4.90 8.79
N ASN A 167 -5.00 6.14 8.70
CA ASN A 167 -3.73 6.50 9.30
C ASN A 167 -3.97 6.89 10.79
N PRO A 168 -3.43 6.11 11.75
CA PRO A 168 -3.71 6.33 13.17
C PRO A 168 -3.17 7.66 13.69
N ILE A 169 -2.11 8.20 13.07
CA ILE A 169 -1.45 9.44 13.45
C ILE A 169 -1.91 10.65 12.62
N ALA A 170 -2.92 10.48 11.75
CA ALA A 170 -3.39 11.55 10.89
C ALA A 170 -3.85 12.77 11.69
N ILE A 171 -3.47 13.99 11.22
CA ILE A 171 -3.94 15.25 11.75
C ILE A 171 -5.46 15.38 11.55
N ASN A 172 -5.93 15.08 10.33
CA ASN A 172 -7.34 15.12 9.98
C ASN A 172 -7.86 13.68 9.81
N LYS A 173 -8.34 13.07 10.89
CA LYS A 173 -8.81 11.69 10.88
C LYS A 173 -10.13 11.54 10.13
N LEU A 174 -10.25 10.48 9.35
CA LEU A 174 -11.54 10.06 8.80
C LEU A 174 -12.36 9.37 9.90
N PRO A 175 -13.70 9.53 9.90
CA PRO A 175 -14.55 8.75 10.80
C PRO A 175 -14.52 7.28 10.41
N ILE A 176 -14.59 6.39 11.41
CA ILE A 176 -14.77 4.96 11.16
C ILE A 176 -16.11 4.75 10.45
N GLY A 177 -16.15 3.85 9.47
CA GLY A 177 -17.31 3.66 8.60
C GLY A 177 -17.48 4.78 7.57
N PHE A 178 -16.39 5.49 7.25
CA PHE A 178 -16.37 6.55 6.23
C PHE A 178 -16.78 6.00 4.87
N LEU A 179 -16.23 4.85 4.47
CA LEU A 179 -16.67 4.14 3.28
C LEU A 179 -17.85 3.23 3.63
N LYS A 180 -18.95 3.40 2.90
CA LYS A 180 -20.13 2.51 3.02
C LYS A 180 -19.99 1.22 2.22
N LEU A 181 -19.04 1.19 1.32
CA LEU A 181 -18.69 0.06 0.46
C LEU A 181 -17.18 -0.18 0.59
N GLY A 182 -16.75 -1.42 0.38
CA GLY A 182 -15.36 -1.79 0.59
C GLY A 182 -15.08 -2.30 2.01
N ARG A 183 -13.79 -2.44 2.32
CA ARG A 183 -13.28 -2.87 3.63
C ARG A 183 -12.53 -1.71 4.29
N GLU A 184 -12.69 -1.60 5.60
CA GLU A 184 -11.92 -0.69 6.44
C GLU A 184 -11.12 -1.45 7.50
#